data_afe0cc022f5e30b85aaec57433c58bce
#
_entry.id   afe0cc022f5e30b85aaec57433c58bce
#
_cell.length_a   1.000
_cell.length_b   1.000
_cell.length_c   1.000
_cell.angle_alpha   90.00
_cell.angle_beta   90.00
_cell.angle_gamma   90.00
#
_symmetry.space_group_name_H-M   'P 1'
#
loop_
_entity.id
_entity.type
_entity.pdbx_description
1 polymer ?
#
loop_
_entity_poly.entity_id
_entity_poly.type
_entity_poly.pdbx_seq_one_letter_code
_entity_poly.pdbx_strand_id
1 'polypeptide(L)'
;MSIESDVKQQYAKFFTKSDYSVFKLIAEYYLRKAAILKTKDIDSAEAFMLFLRNVQKRLFIGIGCELLLKAFFLSNDYCINLPVRGHVPEGTPPYLITTIQTDSFDVGDTLTFNKLIEQLPRVALFSNCLADDKEKMLKAFKIAKVFRNKEGHVATLWHDFESTNYSDIENGLIVFFKMAFSENLEIQFSFEKNEKGKFIIESV
;
A
#
# COMPACT_ATOMS: atom_id res chain seq x y z
N MET A 1 3.03 -3.36 34.16
CA MET A 1 2.97 -2.99 32.74
C MET A 1 1.57 -3.26 32.23
N SER A 2 1.05 -2.44 31.31
CA SER A 2 -0.29 -2.74 30.72
C SER A 2 -0.13 -3.78 29.62
N ILE A 3 -1.17 -4.57 29.36
CA ILE A 3 -1.21 -5.55 28.27
C ILE A 3 -0.83 -4.88 26.93
N GLU A 4 -1.27 -3.66 26.73
CA GLU A 4 -0.96 -2.88 25.52
C GLU A 4 0.55 -2.59 25.39
N SER A 5 1.22 -2.26 26.49
CA SER A 5 2.67 -2.04 26.52
C SER A 5 3.43 -3.32 26.18
N ASP A 6 2.99 -4.45 26.73
CA ASP A 6 3.65 -5.75 26.50
C ASP A 6 3.50 -6.19 25.04
N VAL A 7 2.32 -6.00 24.45
CA VAL A 7 2.09 -6.30 23.03
C VAL A 7 2.91 -5.37 22.13
N LYS A 8 2.95 -4.07 22.39
CA LYS A 8 3.78 -3.12 21.62
C LYS A 8 5.26 -3.49 21.67
N GLN A 9 5.75 -3.91 22.84
CA GLN A 9 7.13 -4.31 23.00
C GLN A 9 7.51 -5.53 22.14
N GLN A 10 6.58 -6.45 21.88
CA GLN A 10 6.82 -7.59 20.99
C GLN A 10 7.00 -7.18 19.52
N TYR A 11 6.45 -6.05 19.11
CA TYR A 11 6.61 -5.48 17.77
C TYR A 11 7.76 -4.46 17.68
N ALA A 12 8.40 -4.12 18.84
CA ALA A 12 9.46 -3.14 18.87
C ALA A 12 10.67 -3.62 18.06
N LYS A 13 10.92 -2.97 16.92
CA LYS A 13 12.02 -3.32 16.04
C LYS A 13 12.48 -2.09 15.24
N PHE A 14 13.79 -1.93 15.13
CA PHE A 14 14.40 -1.11 14.10
C PHE A 14 14.43 -1.89 12.79
N PHE A 15 13.76 -1.37 11.77
CA PHE A 15 13.75 -1.98 10.45
C PHE A 15 15.01 -1.59 9.67
N THR A 16 15.61 -2.59 9.03
CA THR A 16 16.84 -2.46 8.24
C THR A 16 16.55 -2.73 6.75
N LYS A 17 17.53 -2.49 5.91
CA LYS A 17 17.42 -2.79 4.47
C LYS A 17 17.02 -4.24 4.18
N SER A 18 17.52 -5.20 4.95
CA SER A 18 17.21 -6.63 4.77
C SER A 18 15.72 -6.94 4.95
N ASP A 19 15.00 -6.12 5.71
CA ASP A 19 13.57 -6.33 5.96
C ASP A 19 12.68 -5.99 4.74
N TYR A 20 13.21 -5.29 3.72
CA TYR A 20 12.40 -4.91 2.57
C TYR A 20 11.76 -6.11 1.85
N SER A 21 12.47 -7.23 1.77
CA SER A 21 11.99 -8.45 1.11
C SER A 21 10.75 -9.03 1.80
N VAL A 22 10.69 -8.97 3.11
CA VAL A 22 9.53 -9.41 3.91
C VAL A 22 8.34 -8.48 3.66
N PHE A 23 8.55 -7.17 3.72
CA PHE A 23 7.50 -6.20 3.42
C PHE A 23 6.98 -6.34 1.99
N LYS A 24 7.88 -6.52 1.01
CA LYS A 24 7.53 -6.75 -0.39
C LYS A 24 6.68 -8.01 -0.55
N LEU A 25 7.12 -9.13 0.01
CA LEU A 25 6.39 -10.41 -0.06
C LEU A 25 4.98 -10.31 0.52
N ILE A 26 4.85 -9.69 1.68
CA ILE A 26 3.54 -9.50 2.32
C ILE A 26 2.66 -8.53 1.50
N ALA A 27 3.25 -7.47 0.94
CA ALA A 27 2.54 -6.54 0.05
C ALA A 27 1.97 -7.27 -1.17
N GLU A 28 2.80 -8.06 -1.87
CA GLU A 28 2.37 -8.87 -3.01
C GLU A 28 1.25 -9.85 -2.62
N TYR A 29 1.36 -10.50 -1.47
CA TYR A 29 0.32 -11.39 -0.97
C TYR A 29 -1.03 -10.67 -0.86
N TYR A 30 -1.08 -9.48 -0.24
CA TYR A 30 -2.32 -8.72 -0.11
C TYR A 30 -2.85 -8.24 -1.46
N LEU A 31 -1.99 -7.76 -2.36
CA LEU A 31 -2.39 -7.30 -3.69
C LEU A 31 -2.94 -8.46 -4.53
N ARG A 32 -2.30 -9.62 -4.52
CA ARG A 32 -2.80 -10.83 -5.21
C ARG A 32 -4.11 -11.32 -4.60
N LYS A 33 -4.26 -11.30 -3.28
CA LYS A 33 -5.54 -11.61 -2.63
C LYS A 33 -6.65 -10.65 -3.04
N ALA A 34 -6.36 -9.36 -3.15
CA ALA A 34 -7.32 -8.39 -3.65
C ALA A 34 -7.75 -8.67 -5.11
N ALA A 35 -6.81 -9.07 -5.96
CA ALA A 35 -7.08 -9.39 -7.37
C ALA A 35 -7.97 -10.64 -7.53
N ILE A 36 -7.87 -11.62 -6.61
CA ILE A 36 -8.69 -12.83 -6.63
C ILE A 36 -10.14 -12.57 -6.15
N LEU A 37 -10.36 -11.53 -5.35
CA LEU A 37 -11.70 -11.16 -4.85
C LEU A 37 -12.53 -10.55 -5.99
N LYS A 38 -12.96 -11.40 -6.91
CA LYS A 38 -13.81 -11.02 -8.04
C LYS A 38 -15.24 -10.76 -7.52
N THR A 39 -15.79 -9.62 -7.92
CA THR A 39 -17.21 -9.35 -7.76
C THR A 39 -17.92 -9.98 -8.95
N LYS A 40 -18.63 -11.09 -8.76
CA LYS A 40 -19.58 -11.62 -9.77
C LYS A 40 -20.90 -10.84 -9.68
N ASP A 41 -21.65 -10.79 -10.77
CA ASP A 41 -23.09 -10.48 -10.69
C ASP A 41 -23.73 -11.54 -9.78
N ILE A 42 -24.20 -11.08 -8.64
CA ILE A 42 -24.70 -11.94 -7.57
C ILE A 42 -26.18 -11.62 -7.37
N ASP A 43 -27.01 -12.65 -7.28
CA ASP A 43 -28.40 -12.53 -6.92
C ASP A 43 -28.56 -11.84 -5.55
N SER A 44 -29.70 -11.23 -5.31
CA SER A 44 -29.99 -10.39 -4.14
C SER A 44 -29.70 -11.06 -2.79
N ALA A 45 -29.79 -12.38 -2.70
CA ALA A 45 -29.45 -13.14 -1.50
C ALA A 45 -27.94 -13.11 -1.16
N GLU A 46 -27.08 -12.85 -2.15
CA GLU A 46 -25.63 -12.77 -2.00
C GLU A 46 -25.10 -11.32 -1.90
N ALA A 47 -25.97 -10.33 -1.94
CA ALA A 47 -25.58 -8.92 -1.92
C ALA A 47 -24.70 -8.55 -0.71
N PHE A 48 -24.97 -9.15 0.45
CA PHE A 48 -24.15 -8.96 1.65
C PHE A 48 -22.74 -9.54 1.49
N MET A 49 -22.61 -10.71 0.86
CA MET A 49 -21.31 -11.33 0.61
C MET A 49 -20.50 -10.54 -0.42
N LEU A 50 -21.17 -9.98 -1.42
CA LEU A 50 -20.54 -9.06 -2.38
C LEU A 50 -19.97 -7.83 -1.68
N PHE A 51 -20.77 -7.22 -0.80
CA PHE A 51 -20.33 -6.10 0.02
C PHE A 51 -19.08 -6.43 0.82
N LEU A 52 -19.06 -7.55 1.56
CA LEU A 52 -17.89 -7.98 2.34
C LEU A 52 -16.65 -8.20 1.45
N ARG A 53 -16.80 -8.79 0.29
CA ARG A 53 -15.70 -9.00 -0.66
C ARG A 53 -15.14 -7.67 -1.17
N ASN A 54 -16.00 -6.69 -1.47
CA ASN A 54 -15.56 -5.36 -1.89
C ASN A 54 -14.80 -4.63 -0.79
N VAL A 55 -15.28 -4.70 0.46
CA VAL A 55 -14.58 -4.15 1.63
C VAL A 55 -13.20 -4.81 1.79
N GLN A 56 -13.14 -6.13 1.75
CA GLN A 56 -11.88 -6.88 1.85
C GLN A 56 -10.91 -6.52 0.73
N LYS A 57 -11.40 -6.45 -0.51
CA LYS A 57 -10.60 -6.07 -1.68
C LYS A 57 -9.93 -4.71 -1.48
N ARG A 58 -10.70 -3.70 -1.09
CA ARG A 58 -10.19 -2.36 -0.85
C ARG A 58 -9.21 -2.29 0.32
N LEU A 59 -9.50 -3.00 1.41
CA LEU A 59 -8.56 -3.12 2.53
C LEU A 59 -7.25 -3.78 2.11
N PHE A 60 -7.31 -4.86 1.37
CA PHE A 60 -6.10 -5.57 0.91
C PHE A 60 -5.28 -4.71 -0.06
N ILE A 61 -5.91 -3.98 -0.96
CA ILE A 61 -5.22 -2.99 -1.80
C ILE A 61 -4.52 -1.94 -0.92
N GLY A 62 -5.23 -1.37 0.04
CA GLY A 62 -4.68 -0.32 0.90
C GLY A 62 -3.52 -0.79 1.77
N ILE A 63 -3.64 -1.97 2.40
CA ILE A 63 -2.57 -2.58 3.20
C ILE A 63 -1.37 -2.94 2.30
N GLY A 64 -1.63 -3.60 1.17
CA GLY A 64 -0.58 -3.99 0.23
C GLY A 64 0.22 -2.79 -0.28
N CYS A 65 -0.46 -1.69 -0.65
CA CYS A 65 0.20 -0.47 -1.09
C CYS A 65 1.03 0.21 0.01
N GLU A 66 0.55 0.25 1.25
CA GLU A 66 1.33 0.79 2.37
C GLU A 66 2.61 -0.02 2.62
N LEU A 67 2.49 -1.35 2.64
CA LEU A 67 3.63 -2.25 2.84
C LEU A 67 4.61 -2.18 1.66
N LEU A 68 4.12 -2.00 0.44
CA LEU A 68 4.94 -1.83 -0.75
C LEU A 68 5.78 -0.57 -0.69
N LEU A 69 5.23 0.56 -0.22
CA LEU A 69 6.00 1.77 0.03
C LEU A 69 7.05 1.56 1.12
N LYS A 70 6.71 0.88 2.22
CA LYS A 70 7.69 0.55 3.27
C LYS A 70 8.84 -0.28 2.71
N ALA A 71 8.53 -1.30 1.88
CA ALA A 71 9.55 -2.08 1.18
C ALA A 71 10.45 -1.20 0.31
N PHE A 72 9.86 -0.29 -0.46
CA PHE A 72 10.61 0.64 -1.32
C PHE A 72 11.54 1.57 -0.54
N PHE A 73 11.07 2.15 0.56
CA PHE A 73 11.91 3.01 1.40
C PHE A 73 13.10 2.21 1.96
N LEU A 74 12.86 1.02 2.53
CA LEU A 74 13.91 0.16 3.08
C LEU A 74 14.90 -0.30 2.01
N SER A 75 14.44 -0.67 0.81
CA SER A 75 15.32 -1.09 -0.30
C SER A 75 16.27 0.02 -0.77
N ASN A 76 15.89 1.27 -0.54
CA ASN A 76 16.68 2.47 -0.84
C ASN A 76 17.40 3.05 0.40
N ASP A 77 17.59 2.25 1.45
CA ASP A 77 18.27 2.61 2.69
C ASP A 77 17.60 3.75 3.50
N TYR A 78 16.31 3.99 3.32
CA TYR A 78 15.56 4.97 4.11
C TYR A 78 14.85 4.32 5.31
N CYS A 79 14.88 5.05 6.43
CA CYS A 79 14.19 4.66 7.65
C CYS A 79 12.68 4.77 7.50
N ILE A 80 11.97 3.75 7.98
CA ILE A 80 10.51 3.74 8.07
C ILE A 80 10.00 3.88 9.51
N ASN A 81 10.87 3.88 10.51
CA ASN A 81 10.48 4.11 11.89
C ASN A 81 10.05 5.58 12.08
N LEU A 82 9.09 5.79 12.97
CA LEU A 82 8.57 7.12 13.26
C LEU A 82 9.56 7.89 14.14
N PRO A 83 9.88 9.16 13.87
CA PRO A 83 10.64 9.98 14.79
C PRO A 83 9.94 10.10 16.15
N VAL A 84 10.71 10.05 17.24
CA VAL A 84 10.19 10.23 18.60
C VAL A 84 9.64 11.64 18.76
N ARG A 85 8.46 11.75 19.35
CA ARG A 85 7.79 13.05 19.55
C ARG A 85 8.66 13.99 20.40
N GLY A 86 8.94 15.17 19.87
CA GLY A 86 9.81 16.16 20.53
C GLY A 86 11.29 16.05 20.20
N HIS A 87 11.71 14.98 19.52
CA HIS A 87 13.07 14.86 18.97
C HIS A 87 12.99 15.07 17.46
N VAL A 88 13.72 16.07 16.98
CA VAL A 88 13.84 16.33 15.53
C VAL A 88 15.14 15.69 15.07
N PRO A 89 15.10 14.60 14.30
CA PRO A 89 16.30 14.00 13.75
C PRO A 89 17.04 15.01 12.87
N GLU A 90 18.38 14.91 12.82
CA GLU A 90 19.17 15.74 11.93
C GLU A 90 18.83 15.46 10.46
N GLY A 91 18.75 16.52 9.65
CA GLY A 91 18.45 16.44 8.23
C GLY A 91 16.96 16.62 7.89
N THR A 92 16.59 16.21 6.70
CA THR A 92 15.22 16.31 6.19
C THR A 92 14.72 14.93 5.77
N PRO A 93 13.43 14.60 6.07
CA PRO A 93 12.89 13.31 5.66
C PRO A 93 12.84 13.19 4.11
N PRO A 94 12.98 11.97 3.56
CA PRO A 94 13.19 10.71 4.29
C PRO A 94 14.62 10.57 4.85
N TYR A 95 14.74 10.01 6.05
CA TYR A 95 16.03 9.83 6.73
C TYR A 95 16.71 8.54 6.28
N LEU A 96 18.04 8.58 6.05
CA LEU A 96 18.81 7.37 5.74
C LEU A 96 18.98 6.50 6.98
N ILE A 97 18.92 5.19 6.84
CA ILE A 97 19.10 4.23 7.94
C ILE A 97 20.49 4.40 8.59
N THR A 98 21.52 4.67 7.81
CA THR A 98 22.90 4.82 8.27
C THR A 98 23.15 6.05 9.14
N THR A 99 22.28 7.06 9.07
CA THR A 99 22.41 8.31 9.83
C THR A 99 21.53 8.32 11.09
N ILE A 100 20.82 7.21 11.38
CA ILE A 100 19.89 7.16 12.49
C ILE A 100 20.65 7.06 13.82
N GLN A 101 20.45 8.06 14.66
CA GLN A 101 20.65 7.92 16.08
C GLN A 101 19.41 7.24 16.68
N THR A 102 19.62 6.06 17.27
CA THR A 102 18.52 5.20 17.75
C THR A 102 17.55 5.91 18.69
N ASP A 103 18.02 6.89 19.46
CA ASP A 103 17.23 7.63 20.44
C ASP A 103 16.24 8.63 19.79
N SER A 104 16.41 8.93 18.52
CA SER A 104 15.55 9.87 17.78
C SER A 104 14.37 9.20 17.08
N PHE A 105 14.31 7.87 17.08
CA PHE A 105 13.26 7.11 16.37
C PHE A 105 12.59 6.09 17.28
N ASP A 106 11.28 5.96 17.12
CA ASP A 106 10.47 4.98 17.84
C ASP A 106 10.69 3.57 17.24
N VAL A 107 11.11 2.63 18.09
CA VAL A 107 11.32 1.23 17.68
C VAL A 107 10.01 0.46 17.49
N GLY A 108 8.88 0.99 17.98
CA GLY A 108 7.58 0.32 17.92
C GLY A 108 6.66 0.81 16.80
N ASP A 109 6.88 2.04 16.32
CA ASP A 109 5.99 2.69 15.37
C ASP A 109 6.68 3.02 14.04
N THR A 110 5.92 2.88 12.96
CA THR A 110 6.39 3.19 11.60
C THR A 110 5.66 4.38 11.01
N LEU A 111 6.27 5.01 10.00
CA LEU A 111 5.67 6.08 9.23
C LEU A 111 4.29 5.67 8.73
N THR A 112 3.33 6.56 8.87
CA THR A 112 1.98 6.36 8.34
C THR A 112 1.99 6.35 6.80
N PHE A 113 0.99 5.73 6.21
CA PHE A 113 0.84 5.69 4.76
C PHE A 113 0.88 7.10 4.12
N ASN A 114 0.25 8.09 4.78
CA ASN A 114 0.29 9.47 4.31
C ASN A 114 1.71 10.04 4.29
N LYS A 115 2.47 9.83 5.36
CA LYS A 115 3.86 10.30 5.47
C LYS A 115 4.77 9.67 4.42
N LEU A 116 4.58 8.38 4.13
CA LEU A 116 5.31 7.69 3.08
C LEU A 116 5.02 8.32 1.69
N ILE A 117 3.74 8.60 1.37
CA ILE A 117 3.36 9.25 0.12
C ILE A 117 3.96 10.67 0.02
N GLU A 118 3.92 11.44 1.10
CA GLU A 118 4.49 12.81 1.14
C GLU A 118 6.01 12.83 0.92
N GLN A 119 6.71 11.82 1.40
CA GLN A 119 8.18 11.73 1.29
C GLN A 119 8.63 11.06 -0.02
N LEU A 120 7.76 10.30 -0.69
CA LEU A 120 8.08 9.55 -1.91
C LEU A 120 8.76 10.40 -3.00
N PRO A 121 8.33 11.64 -3.30
CA PRO A 121 8.97 12.48 -4.30
C PRO A 121 10.43 12.88 -4.00
N ARG A 122 10.89 12.68 -2.76
CA ARG A 122 12.26 13.01 -2.34
C ARG A 122 13.21 11.81 -2.46
N VAL A 123 12.71 10.61 -2.72
CA VAL A 123 13.54 9.44 -2.99
C VAL A 123 14.13 9.57 -4.40
N ALA A 124 15.45 9.50 -4.53
CA ALA A 124 16.15 9.75 -5.80
C ALA A 124 15.62 8.87 -6.96
N LEU A 125 15.42 7.56 -6.69
CA LEU A 125 14.92 6.63 -7.70
C LEU A 125 13.53 7.04 -8.23
N PHE A 126 12.63 7.52 -7.37
CA PHE A 126 11.33 8.02 -7.77
C PHE A 126 11.43 9.40 -8.45
N SER A 127 12.28 10.32 -7.92
CA SER A 127 12.39 11.68 -8.44
C SER A 127 12.93 11.72 -9.87
N ASN A 128 13.68 10.71 -10.29
CA ASN A 128 14.25 10.57 -11.63
C ASN A 128 13.28 9.97 -12.67
N CYS A 129 12.09 9.50 -12.26
CA CYS A 129 11.09 8.99 -13.19
C CYS A 129 10.49 10.09 -14.07
N LEU A 130 9.89 9.67 -15.19
CA LEU A 130 9.12 10.57 -16.04
C LEU A 130 7.94 11.18 -15.28
N ALA A 131 7.54 12.39 -15.64
CA ALA A 131 6.45 13.11 -14.95
C ALA A 131 5.12 12.31 -14.98
N ASP A 132 4.78 11.72 -16.12
CA ASP A 132 3.59 10.90 -16.31
C ASP A 132 3.60 9.65 -15.40
N ASP A 133 4.73 8.97 -15.28
CA ASP A 133 4.88 7.80 -14.40
C ASP A 133 4.76 8.19 -12.93
N LYS A 134 5.35 9.31 -12.52
CA LYS A 134 5.20 9.85 -11.15
C LYS A 134 3.75 10.15 -10.82
N GLU A 135 3.01 10.75 -11.76
CA GLU A 135 1.60 11.07 -11.58
C GLU A 135 0.76 9.79 -11.40
N LYS A 136 0.96 8.78 -12.27
CA LYS A 136 0.28 7.47 -12.17
C LYS A 136 0.54 6.80 -10.83
N MET A 137 1.79 6.73 -10.41
CA MET A 137 2.17 6.13 -9.13
C MET A 137 1.56 6.86 -7.94
N LEU A 138 1.66 8.19 -7.91
CA LEU A 138 1.07 9.00 -6.82
C LEU A 138 -0.45 8.89 -6.78
N LYS A 139 -1.12 8.86 -7.94
CA LYS A 139 -2.57 8.67 -8.03
C LYS A 139 -2.97 7.34 -7.42
N ALA A 140 -2.28 6.25 -7.80
CA ALA A 140 -2.53 4.91 -7.26
C ALA A 140 -2.43 4.87 -5.73
N PHE A 141 -1.34 5.38 -5.16
CA PHE A 141 -1.16 5.40 -3.70
C PHE A 141 -2.16 6.30 -2.98
N LYS A 142 -2.54 7.43 -3.56
CA LYS A 142 -3.57 8.31 -2.98
C LYS A 142 -4.94 7.62 -2.92
N ILE A 143 -5.35 6.91 -3.98
CA ILE A 143 -6.59 6.13 -3.99
C ILE A 143 -6.52 5.00 -2.97
N ALA A 144 -5.45 4.21 -2.98
CA ALA A 144 -5.24 3.11 -2.04
C ALA A 144 -5.24 3.57 -0.58
N LYS A 145 -4.69 4.75 -0.28
CA LYS A 145 -4.75 5.37 1.05
C LYS A 145 -6.20 5.66 1.47
N VAL A 146 -7.02 6.17 0.56
CA VAL A 146 -8.44 6.40 0.85
C VAL A 146 -9.15 5.09 1.17
N PHE A 147 -8.91 4.04 0.38
CA PHE A 147 -9.46 2.71 0.63
C PHE A 147 -9.08 2.20 2.02
N ARG A 148 -7.79 2.21 2.36
CA ARG A 148 -7.29 1.75 3.66
C ARG A 148 -7.93 2.50 4.82
N ASN A 149 -8.02 3.81 4.73
CA ASN A 149 -8.50 4.64 5.82
C ASN A 149 -10.03 4.59 5.97
N LYS A 150 -10.76 4.54 4.88
CA LYS A 150 -12.23 4.53 4.94
C LYS A 150 -12.77 3.16 5.30
N GLU A 151 -12.30 2.10 4.65
CA GLU A 151 -12.77 0.75 4.94
C GLU A 151 -12.34 0.27 6.33
N GLY A 152 -11.20 0.72 6.85
CA GLY A 152 -10.76 0.40 8.21
C GLY A 152 -11.56 1.07 9.32
N HIS A 153 -12.32 2.14 9.00
CA HIS A 153 -13.06 2.92 10.00
C HIS A 153 -14.57 3.00 9.76
N VAL A 154 -15.02 2.96 8.54
CA VAL A 154 -16.41 3.28 8.19
C VAL A 154 -16.92 2.32 7.10
N ALA A 155 -16.70 1.07 7.12
CA ALA A 155 -17.18 0.15 6.09
C ALA A 155 -18.28 0.76 5.19
N THR A 156 -17.90 1.22 3.99
CA THR A 156 -18.80 2.01 3.13
C THR A 156 -19.93 1.11 2.63
N LEU A 157 -21.11 1.29 3.18
CA LEU A 157 -22.31 0.57 2.79
C LEU A 157 -22.65 0.90 1.31
N TRP A 158 -22.76 -0.11 0.48
CA TRP A 158 -23.48 -0.10 -0.81
C TRP A 158 -22.85 0.60 -2.02
N HIS A 159 -21.67 1.22 -1.95
CA HIS A 159 -21.02 1.76 -3.14
C HIS A 159 -19.82 0.93 -3.56
N ASP A 160 -19.86 0.42 -4.77
CA ASP A 160 -18.62 0.05 -5.45
C ASP A 160 -18.03 1.30 -6.09
N PHE A 161 -16.70 1.41 -6.00
CA PHE A 161 -15.99 2.50 -6.66
C PHE A 161 -15.98 2.24 -8.17
N GLU A 162 -15.93 3.32 -8.94
CA GLU A 162 -15.84 3.23 -10.40
C GLU A 162 -14.65 2.35 -10.80
N SER A 163 -14.83 1.56 -11.85
CA SER A 163 -13.79 0.68 -12.40
C SER A 163 -12.48 1.45 -12.74
N THR A 164 -12.61 2.73 -13.11
CA THR A 164 -11.48 3.63 -13.36
C THR A 164 -10.53 3.77 -12.17
N ASN A 165 -11.05 3.77 -10.93
CA ASN A 165 -10.19 3.83 -9.75
C ASN A 165 -9.32 2.58 -9.59
N TYR A 166 -9.85 1.41 -9.91
CA TYR A 166 -9.10 0.16 -9.88
C TYR A 166 -8.05 0.12 -10.99
N SER A 167 -8.39 0.55 -12.21
CA SER A 167 -7.43 0.66 -13.32
C SER A 167 -6.32 1.67 -13.04
N ASP A 168 -6.63 2.79 -12.40
CA ASP A 168 -5.63 3.77 -11.99
C ASP A 168 -4.64 3.18 -10.96
N ILE A 169 -5.15 2.38 -10.00
CA ILE A 169 -4.28 1.70 -9.03
C ILE A 169 -3.41 0.66 -9.73
N GLU A 170 -3.98 -0.18 -10.60
CA GLU A 170 -3.25 -1.19 -11.37
C GLU A 170 -2.10 -0.56 -12.15
N ASN A 171 -2.41 0.41 -13.00
CA ASN A 171 -1.44 1.09 -13.83
C ASN A 171 -0.32 1.72 -13.02
N GLY A 172 -0.67 2.41 -11.94
CA GLY A 172 0.33 3.04 -11.06
C GLY A 172 1.19 2.02 -10.33
N LEU A 173 0.63 0.89 -9.87
CA LEU A 173 1.37 -0.14 -9.17
C LEU A 173 2.29 -0.93 -10.10
N ILE A 174 1.86 -1.23 -11.33
CA ILE A 174 2.71 -1.91 -12.33
C ILE A 174 3.95 -1.05 -12.64
N VAL A 175 3.76 0.25 -12.87
CA VAL A 175 4.85 1.19 -13.11
C VAL A 175 5.76 1.28 -11.88
N PHE A 176 5.17 1.41 -10.69
CA PHE A 176 5.92 1.50 -9.44
C PHE A 176 6.76 0.25 -9.17
N PHE A 177 6.17 -0.93 -9.33
CA PHE A 177 6.85 -2.19 -9.04
C PHE A 177 8.05 -2.41 -9.95
N LYS A 178 7.87 -2.11 -11.24
CA LYS A 178 8.97 -2.17 -12.21
C LYS A 178 10.09 -1.18 -11.87
N MET A 179 9.74 0.05 -11.51
CA MET A 179 10.71 1.08 -11.10
C MET A 179 11.43 0.69 -9.81
N ALA A 180 10.68 0.25 -8.79
CA ALA A 180 11.18 0.02 -7.45
C ALA A 180 12.03 -1.25 -7.31
N PHE A 181 11.66 -2.32 -8.02
CA PHE A 181 12.24 -3.65 -7.85
C PHE A 181 12.77 -4.29 -9.13
N SER A 182 12.64 -3.63 -10.28
CA SER A 182 12.99 -4.14 -11.62
C SER A 182 12.25 -5.44 -11.98
N GLU A 183 11.06 -5.63 -11.43
CA GLU A 183 10.22 -6.82 -11.61
C GLU A 183 8.86 -6.42 -12.18
N ASN A 184 8.15 -7.38 -12.77
CA ASN A 184 6.78 -7.18 -13.23
C ASN A 184 5.78 -7.62 -12.14
N LEU A 185 4.77 -6.80 -11.92
CA LEU A 185 3.64 -7.11 -11.05
C LEU A 185 2.44 -7.49 -11.92
N GLU A 186 2.02 -8.75 -11.83
CA GLU A 186 0.84 -9.25 -12.52
C GLU A 186 -0.36 -9.21 -11.58
N ILE A 187 -1.16 -8.15 -11.70
CA ILE A 187 -2.40 -7.96 -10.92
C ILE A 187 -3.47 -7.37 -11.83
N GLN A 188 -4.72 -7.74 -11.59
CA GLN A 188 -5.89 -7.17 -12.24
C GLN A 188 -7.00 -7.00 -11.20
N PHE A 189 -7.34 -5.76 -10.87
CA PHE A 189 -8.42 -5.42 -9.93
C PHE A 189 -9.71 -5.06 -10.67
N SER A 190 -9.58 -4.46 -11.85
CA SER A 190 -10.68 -4.07 -12.72
C SER A 190 -11.23 -5.28 -13.46
N PHE A 191 -12.50 -5.20 -13.82
CA PHE A 191 -13.14 -6.17 -14.71
C PHE A 191 -13.31 -5.52 -16.08
N GLU A 192 -12.85 -6.20 -17.11
CA GLU A 192 -13.20 -5.84 -18.47
C GLU A 192 -14.66 -6.24 -18.73
N LYS A 193 -15.44 -5.31 -19.29
CA LYS A 193 -16.76 -5.60 -19.82
C LYS A 193 -16.61 -5.91 -21.31
N ASN A 194 -17.21 -7.02 -21.75
CA ASN A 194 -17.32 -7.27 -23.18
C ASN A 194 -18.24 -6.23 -23.84
N GLU A 195 -18.28 -6.20 -25.17
CA GLU A 195 -19.13 -5.28 -25.97
C GLU A 195 -20.62 -5.35 -25.62
N LYS A 196 -21.08 -6.40 -24.94
CA LYS A 196 -22.45 -6.59 -24.45
C LYS A 196 -22.66 -6.14 -22.99
N GLY A 197 -21.66 -5.50 -22.39
CA GLY A 197 -21.71 -5.04 -20.99
C GLY A 197 -21.61 -6.16 -19.94
N LYS A 198 -21.33 -7.41 -20.34
CA LYS A 198 -21.09 -8.53 -19.41
C LYS A 198 -19.62 -8.61 -19.03
N PHE A 199 -19.34 -8.91 -17.76
CA PHE A 199 -17.98 -9.09 -17.26
C PHE A 199 -17.30 -10.30 -17.92
N ILE A 200 -16.09 -10.11 -18.41
CA ILE A 200 -15.23 -11.21 -18.88
C ILE A 200 -14.58 -11.83 -17.66
N ILE A 201 -14.81 -13.09 -17.44
CA ILE A 201 -14.12 -13.88 -16.41
C ILE A 201 -13.13 -14.76 -17.15
N GLU A 202 -11.87 -14.36 -17.17
CA GLU A 202 -10.83 -15.30 -17.57
C GLU A 202 -10.66 -16.33 -16.45
N SER A 203 -10.89 -17.58 -16.79
CA SER A 203 -10.58 -18.72 -15.93
C SER A 203 -9.07 -18.89 -15.89
N VAL A 204 -8.47 -18.63 -14.73
CA VAL A 204 -7.11 -19.07 -14.40
C VAL A 204 -7.17 -20.51 -13.93
#